data_bc07a35ddacaacad9dec99c0e7ab3bc0
#
_entry.id   bc07a35ddacaacad9dec99c0e7ab3bc0
#
_cell.length_a   1.000
_cell.length_b   1.000
_cell.length_c   1.000
_cell.angle_alpha   90.00
_cell.angle_beta   90.00
_cell.angle_gamma   90.00
#
_symmetry.space_group_name_H-M   'P 1'
#
loop_
_entity.id
_entity.type
_entity.pdbx_description
1 polymer ?
#
loop_
_entity_poly.entity_id
_entity_poly.type
_entity_poly.pdbx_seq_one_letter_code
_entity_poly.pdbx_strand_id
1 'polypeptide(L)'
;MKKESNITRRLSLIIFIALSSIWFQRADAQIKEAKQVKSISSLPVLDTLAIERITGIKGKSNKGEYKIAIPQNDLDVKVDGFKIIPAMGLGTWIAFTPAKDGAMVMGDIVVTENDLGPVQQEIIKQGLTSTAIHNHFVRNTPNIMYMHIGGSGNTELMAQKAKAILDKVNETRNGDPSKGTASNEAVENTLDTKKLDEILGYKAEMSKGVYKYTIGRPDVKLTEHGVPVSSFLGFNTWAAWQGTPEKAAVAGDFTMLENEVEPVLKALISGGIEVVALHNHMVHEHPRIFFLHYWGVGNAEKLAKTLRSALDQTGKQQNKHEMKM
;
A
#
# COMPACT_ATOMS: atom_id res chain seq x y z
N MET A 1 -38.59 -55.82 -23.35
CA MET A 1 -37.20 -55.79 -22.87
C MET A 1 -36.20 -55.05 -23.77
N LYS A 2 -36.59 -54.06 -24.61
CA LYS A 2 -35.63 -53.30 -25.45
C LYS A 2 -35.60 -51.78 -25.16
N LYS A 3 -36.33 -51.26 -24.17
CA LYS A 3 -36.38 -49.82 -23.85
C LYS A 3 -35.43 -49.37 -22.75
N GLU A 4 -34.99 -50.28 -21.85
CA GLU A 4 -34.09 -49.93 -20.73
C GLU A 4 -32.63 -49.78 -21.12
N SER A 5 -32.17 -50.45 -22.18
CA SER A 5 -30.75 -50.39 -22.61
C SER A 5 -30.35 -49.05 -23.21
N ASN A 6 -31.30 -48.25 -23.72
CA ASN A 6 -30.97 -46.96 -24.37
C ASN A 6 -30.87 -45.78 -23.37
N ILE A 7 -31.54 -45.87 -22.21
CA ILE A 7 -31.47 -44.84 -21.18
C ILE A 7 -30.12 -44.92 -20.45
N THR A 8 -29.69 -46.11 -20.07
CA THR A 8 -28.40 -46.35 -19.41
C THR A 8 -27.21 -45.97 -20.30
N ARG A 9 -27.27 -46.21 -21.60
CA ARG A 9 -26.22 -45.79 -22.55
C ARG A 9 -26.16 -44.27 -22.72
N ARG A 10 -27.32 -43.56 -22.70
CA ARG A 10 -27.37 -42.11 -22.80
C ARG A 10 -26.88 -41.42 -21.50
N LEU A 11 -27.21 -41.98 -20.33
CA LEU A 11 -26.66 -41.47 -19.05
C LEU A 11 -25.13 -41.66 -18.96
N SER A 12 -24.60 -42.83 -19.36
CA SER A 12 -23.17 -43.08 -19.35
C SER A 12 -22.40 -42.13 -20.29
N LEU A 13 -22.98 -41.78 -21.44
CA LEU A 13 -22.35 -40.88 -22.41
C LEU A 13 -22.34 -39.43 -21.90
N ILE A 14 -23.41 -38.97 -21.21
CA ILE A 14 -23.51 -37.63 -20.63
C ILE A 14 -22.54 -37.47 -19.44
N ILE A 15 -22.40 -38.50 -18.61
CA ILE A 15 -21.43 -38.49 -17.50
C ILE A 15 -19.99 -38.47 -18.03
N PHE A 16 -19.70 -39.20 -19.12
CA PHE A 16 -18.37 -39.19 -19.71
C PHE A 16 -17.99 -37.86 -20.36
N ILE A 17 -18.94 -37.16 -20.99
CA ILE A 17 -18.74 -35.83 -21.57
C ILE A 17 -18.58 -34.77 -20.45
N ALA A 18 -19.34 -34.89 -19.35
CA ALA A 18 -19.20 -33.97 -18.20
C ALA A 18 -17.86 -34.15 -17.48
N LEU A 19 -17.40 -35.37 -17.31
CA LEU A 19 -16.08 -35.64 -16.70
C LEU A 19 -14.92 -35.21 -17.60
N SER A 20 -15.03 -35.37 -18.91
CA SER A 20 -14.00 -34.88 -19.83
C SER A 20 -13.91 -33.37 -19.89
N SER A 21 -15.03 -32.66 -19.82
CA SER A 21 -15.03 -31.18 -19.77
C SER A 21 -14.40 -30.63 -18.48
N ILE A 22 -14.62 -31.28 -17.34
CA ILE A 22 -13.97 -30.92 -16.06
C ILE A 22 -12.46 -31.17 -16.11
N TRP A 23 -12.03 -32.24 -16.76
CA TRP A 23 -10.60 -32.53 -16.96
C TRP A 23 -9.92 -31.52 -17.88
N PHE A 24 -10.55 -31.12 -18.98
CA PHE A 24 -10.05 -30.08 -19.88
C PHE A 24 -9.95 -28.73 -19.18
N GLN A 25 -10.95 -28.32 -18.39
CA GLN A 25 -10.92 -27.06 -17.65
C GLN A 25 -9.82 -27.06 -16.58
N ARG A 26 -9.55 -28.20 -15.91
CA ARG A 26 -8.45 -28.32 -14.94
C ARG A 26 -7.08 -28.29 -15.63
N ALA A 27 -6.95 -28.93 -16.77
CA ALA A 27 -5.71 -28.91 -17.57
C ALA A 27 -5.40 -27.49 -18.09
N ASP A 28 -6.40 -26.76 -18.59
CA ASP A 28 -6.25 -25.37 -19.02
C ASP A 28 -5.90 -24.43 -17.85
N ALA A 29 -6.47 -24.63 -16.66
CA ALA A 29 -6.13 -23.88 -15.46
C ALA A 29 -4.68 -24.13 -15.02
N GLN A 30 -4.24 -25.41 -15.01
CA GLN A 30 -2.85 -25.77 -14.68
C GLN A 30 -1.86 -25.25 -15.71
N ILE A 31 -2.20 -25.27 -17.01
CA ILE A 31 -1.36 -24.72 -18.08
C ILE A 31 -1.26 -23.19 -17.96
N LYS A 32 -2.34 -22.49 -17.61
CA LYS A 32 -2.33 -21.04 -17.35
C LYS A 32 -1.50 -20.70 -16.12
N GLU A 33 -1.63 -21.48 -15.04
CA GLU A 33 -0.85 -21.31 -13.83
C GLU A 33 0.64 -21.60 -14.06
N ALA A 34 0.98 -22.67 -14.79
CA ALA A 34 2.35 -23.00 -15.19
C ALA A 34 2.96 -21.95 -16.14
N LYS A 35 2.17 -21.39 -17.08
CA LYS A 35 2.61 -20.28 -17.93
C LYS A 35 2.84 -19.00 -17.13
N GLN A 36 1.99 -18.72 -16.16
CA GLN A 36 2.14 -17.55 -15.28
C GLN A 36 3.38 -17.68 -14.38
N VAL A 37 3.62 -18.87 -13.80
CA VAL A 37 4.83 -19.16 -13.01
C VAL A 37 6.09 -19.10 -13.89
N LYS A 38 6.04 -19.60 -15.13
CA LYS A 38 7.16 -19.53 -16.07
C LYS A 38 7.43 -18.10 -16.57
N SER A 39 6.40 -17.24 -16.65
CA SER A 39 6.56 -15.83 -17.00
C SER A 39 7.21 -15.02 -15.87
N ILE A 40 6.93 -15.36 -14.61
CA ILE A 40 7.55 -14.72 -13.43
C ILE A 40 9.02 -15.13 -13.31
N SER A 41 9.37 -16.39 -13.65
CA SER A 41 10.78 -16.86 -13.64
C SER A 41 11.64 -16.28 -14.77
N SER A 42 11.06 -15.52 -15.69
CA SER A 42 11.74 -14.87 -16.82
C SER A 42 11.85 -13.34 -16.69
N LEU A 43 11.39 -12.75 -15.59
CA LEU A 43 11.55 -11.32 -15.37
C LEU A 43 13.03 -11.00 -15.10
N PRO A 44 13.52 -9.84 -15.58
CA PRO A 44 14.89 -9.41 -15.33
C PRO A 44 15.14 -9.23 -13.83
N VAL A 45 16.36 -9.53 -13.40
CA VAL A 45 16.82 -9.21 -12.04
C VAL A 45 17.12 -7.71 -11.97
N LEU A 46 16.64 -7.03 -10.93
CA LEU A 46 16.95 -5.62 -10.73
C LEU A 46 18.44 -5.41 -10.44
N ASP A 47 19.07 -4.49 -11.15
CA ASP A 47 20.39 -4.00 -10.81
C ASP A 47 20.27 -2.97 -9.67
N THR A 48 20.24 -3.48 -8.44
CA THR A 48 20.11 -2.64 -7.24
C THR A 48 21.32 -1.73 -7.02
N LEU A 49 22.53 -2.15 -7.46
CA LEU A 49 23.73 -1.32 -7.38
C LEU A 49 23.64 -0.12 -8.35
N ALA A 50 23.07 -0.32 -9.54
CA ALA A 50 22.84 0.80 -10.45
C ALA A 50 21.79 1.77 -9.87
N ILE A 51 20.73 1.27 -9.25
CA ILE A 51 19.73 2.12 -8.56
C ILE A 51 20.40 2.95 -7.47
N GLU A 52 21.21 2.33 -6.60
CA GLU A 52 21.94 3.04 -5.53
C GLU A 52 22.92 4.07 -6.10
N ARG A 53 23.71 3.70 -7.10
CA ARG A 53 24.69 4.59 -7.75
C ARG A 53 24.02 5.82 -8.38
N ILE A 54 22.87 5.62 -9.06
CA ILE A 54 22.15 6.69 -9.75
C ILE A 54 21.43 7.60 -8.76
N THR A 55 20.70 7.03 -7.81
CA THR A 55 19.90 7.80 -6.84
C THR A 55 20.76 8.40 -5.72
N GLY A 56 21.93 7.82 -5.44
CA GLY A 56 22.76 8.14 -4.27
C GLY A 56 22.19 7.63 -2.96
N ILE A 57 21.13 6.79 -3.00
CA ILE A 57 20.41 6.34 -1.81
C ILE A 57 20.47 4.82 -1.72
N LYS A 58 20.92 4.32 -0.57
CA LYS A 58 20.91 2.90 -0.27
C LYS A 58 19.50 2.46 0.16
N GLY A 59 19.00 1.39 -0.46
CA GLY A 59 17.69 0.85 -0.19
C GLY A 59 17.70 -0.49 0.54
N LYS A 60 16.54 -1.14 0.54
CA LYS A 60 16.33 -2.49 1.07
C LYS A 60 15.76 -3.39 -0.02
N SER A 61 16.25 -4.64 -0.08
CA SER A 61 15.73 -5.68 -0.97
C SER A 61 14.73 -6.57 -0.24
N ASN A 62 13.69 -7.01 -0.95
CA ASN A 62 12.75 -8.02 -0.49
C ASN A 62 12.27 -8.85 -1.69
N LYS A 63 12.56 -10.15 -1.73
CA LYS A 63 12.09 -11.10 -2.76
C LYS A 63 12.24 -10.59 -4.20
N GLY A 64 13.36 -9.94 -4.52
CA GLY A 64 13.63 -9.39 -5.85
C GLY A 64 13.14 -7.95 -6.07
N GLU A 65 12.36 -7.40 -5.17
CA GLU A 65 11.98 -5.99 -5.14
C GLU A 65 13.04 -5.15 -4.42
N TYR A 66 13.07 -3.86 -4.70
CA TYR A 66 14.01 -2.92 -4.08
C TYR A 66 13.31 -1.60 -3.73
N LYS A 67 13.49 -1.12 -2.50
CA LYS A 67 12.86 0.13 -2.03
C LYS A 67 13.90 1.05 -1.42
N ILE A 68 13.94 2.29 -1.90
CA ILE A 68 14.61 3.40 -1.24
C ILE A 68 13.60 4.17 -0.40
N ALA A 69 14.03 4.62 0.77
CA ALA A 69 13.19 5.39 1.69
C ALA A 69 13.95 6.64 2.13
N ILE A 70 13.30 7.77 2.06
CA ILE A 70 13.84 9.09 2.40
C ILE A 70 13.01 9.66 3.56
N PRO A 71 13.49 9.50 4.80
CA PRO A 71 12.82 10.07 5.96
C PRO A 71 12.86 11.60 5.91
N GLN A 72 11.72 12.25 6.12
CA GLN A 72 11.59 13.71 6.06
C GLN A 72 11.94 14.33 7.43
N ASN A 73 13.18 14.19 7.85
CA ASN A 73 13.64 14.70 9.13
C ASN A 73 13.80 16.25 9.15
N ASP A 74 13.80 16.87 7.98
CA ASP A 74 13.90 18.30 7.75
C ASP A 74 12.57 19.05 7.88
N LEU A 75 11.46 18.34 8.09
CA LEU A 75 10.13 18.93 8.30
C LEU A 75 9.72 18.80 9.78
N ASP A 76 9.42 19.91 10.45
CA ASP A 76 8.87 19.90 11.83
C ASP A 76 7.34 19.88 11.80
N VAL A 77 6.78 18.74 11.44
CA VAL A 77 5.32 18.58 11.27
C VAL A 77 4.67 18.25 12.60
N LYS A 78 3.56 18.93 12.90
CA LYS A 78 2.69 18.69 14.07
C LYS A 78 1.24 18.53 13.65
N VAL A 79 0.52 17.65 14.34
CA VAL A 79 -0.92 17.42 14.19
C VAL A 79 -1.54 17.27 15.56
N ASP A 80 -2.51 18.14 15.90
CA ASP A 80 -3.23 18.12 17.17
C ASP A 80 -2.31 18.06 18.41
N GLY A 81 -1.14 18.72 18.31
CA GLY A 81 -0.11 18.76 19.37
C GLY A 81 0.87 17.58 19.38
N PHE A 82 0.70 16.59 18.52
CA PHE A 82 1.65 15.50 18.35
C PHE A 82 2.69 15.86 17.29
N LYS A 83 3.97 15.60 17.58
CA LYS A 83 5.06 15.68 16.59
C LYS A 83 4.99 14.47 15.66
N ILE A 84 4.97 14.72 14.37
CA ILE A 84 4.97 13.67 13.36
C ILE A 84 6.39 13.44 12.88
N ILE A 85 6.85 12.21 13.05
CA ILE A 85 8.18 11.76 12.61
C ILE A 85 8.07 10.71 11.48
N PRO A 86 9.15 10.38 10.77
CA PRO A 86 9.10 9.42 9.66
C PRO A 86 8.43 8.09 9.99
N ALA A 87 8.61 7.57 11.20
CA ALA A 87 7.96 6.32 11.62
C ALA A 87 6.42 6.41 11.68
N MET A 88 5.86 7.61 11.86
CA MET A 88 4.41 7.89 11.80
C MET A 88 3.86 8.04 10.36
N GLY A 89 4.69 7.85 9.34
CA GLY A 89 4.29 8.00 7.94
C GLY A 89 4.81 9.28 7.27
N LEU A 90 5.72 10.03 7.92
CA LEU A 90 6.37 11.22 7.34
C LEU A 90 7.63 10.82 6.56
N GLY A 91 7.45 10.16 5.42
CA GLY A 91 8.56 9.66 4.63
C GLY A 91 8.24 9.47 3.17
N THR A 92 9.12 9.95 2.31
CA THR A 92 9.10 9.60 0.87
C THR A 92 9.67 8.19 0.70
N TRP A 93 9.08 7.42 -0.20
CA TRP A 93 9.63 6.16 -0.63
C TRP A 93 9.42 5.94 -2.14
N ILE A 94 10.37 5.24 -2.75
CA ILE A 94 10.27 4.78 -4.14
C ILE A 94 10.69 3.31 -4.18
N ALA A 95 9.85 2.46 -4.76
CA ALA A 95 10.09 1.04 -4.87
C ALA A 95 10.14 0.60 -6.33
N PHE A 96 11.02 -0.34 -6.60
CA PHE A 96 11.28 -0.95 -7.90
C PHE A 96 10.92 -2.44 -7.81
N THR A 97 10.16 -2.93 -8.78
CA THR A 97 9.87 -4.35 -8.91
C THR A 97 10.20 -4.81 -10.33
N PRO A 98 10.71 -6.05 -10.53
CA PRO A 98 11.00 -6.56 -11.86
C PRO A 98 9.75 -6.51 -12.76
N ALA A 99 9.92 -5.98 -13.96
CA ALA A 99 8.90 -5.93 -15.00
C ALA A 99 9.50 -6.36 -16.33
N LYS A 100 8.67 -6.65 -17.34
CA LYS A 100 9.11 -7.17 -18.62
C LYS A 100 10.22 -6.32 -19.28
N ASP A 101 10.10 -5.00 -19.18
CA ASP A 101 11.01 -4.04 -19.82
C ASP A 101 12.07 -3.48 -18.85
N GLY A 102 12.30 -4.17 -17.71
CA GLY A 102 13.27 -3.79 -16.68
C GLY A 102 12.64 -3.67 -15.29
N ALA A 103 12.07 -2.51 -14.97
CA ALA A 103 11.44 -2.26 -13.67
C ALA A 103 10.10 -1.53 -13.81
N MET A 104 9.13 -1.88 -12.98
CA MET A 104 8.01 -1.02 -12.61
C MET A 104 8.41 -0.24 -11.35
N VAL A 105 8.07 1.03 -11.32
CA VAL A 105 8.33 1.94 -10.20
C VAL A 105 7.01 2.40 -9.63
N MET A 106 6.93 2.39 -8.31
CA MET A 106 5.86 3.00 -7.52
C MET A 106 6.49 3.81 -6.40
N GLY A 107 5.84 4.88 -5.99
CA GLY A 107 6.36 5.71 -4.91
C GLY A 107 5.31 6.59 -4.29
N ASP A 108 5.68 7.15 -3.14
CA ASP A 108 4.91 8.15 -2.43
C ASP A 108 5.84 9.28 -2.00
N ILE A 109 5.64 10.44 -2.54
CA ILE A 109 6.53 11.60 -2.41
C ILE A 109 5.89 12.61 -1.45
N VAL A 110 6.57 12.89 -0.35
CA VAL A 110 6.17 13.97 0.56
C VAL A 110 6.46 15.31 -0.11
N VAL A 111 5.47 16.17 -0.18
CA VAL A 111 5.58 17.52 -0.76
C VAL A 111 5.01 18.56 0.20
N THR A 112 5.66 19.73 0.26
CA THR A 112 5.12 20.93 0.87
C THR A 112 4.24 21.67 -0.15
N GLU A 113 3.55 22.72 0.26
CA GLU A 113 2.79 23.58 -0.67
C GLU A 113 3.67 24.17 -1.78
N ASN A 114 4.93 24.50 -1.44
CA ASN A 114 5.91 25.02 -2.41
C ASN A 114 6.43 23.94 -3.37
N ASP A 115 6.52 22.69 -2.91
CA ASP A 115 6.99 21.56 -3.72
C ASP A 115 5.95 21.10 -4.74
N LEU A 116 4.65 21.19 -4.41
CA LEU A 116 3.57 20.49 -5.13
C LEU A 116 3.59 20.74 -6.63
N GLY A 117 3.52 21.96 -7.05
CA GLY A 117 3.48 22.31 -8.48
C GLY A 117 4.75 21.95 -9.24
N PRO A 118 5.94 22.38 -8.77
CA PRO A 118 7.21 22.06 -9.43
C PRO A 118 7.50 20.55 -9.50
N VAL A 119 7.23 19.78 -8.42
CA VAL A 119 7.45 18.34 -8.41
C VAL A 119 6.48 17.62 -9.35
N GLN A 120 5.22 18.04 -9.38
CA GLN A 120 4.24 17.49 -10.32
C GLN A 120 4.66 17.72 -11.78
N GLN A 121 5.15 18.92 -12.11
CA GLN A 121 5.69 19.22 -13.44
C GLN A 121 6.88 18.33 -13.80
N GLU A 122 7.78 18.08 -12.83
CA GLU A 122 8.93 17.22 -13.07
C GLU A 122 8.51 15.75 -13.29
N ILE A 123 7.53 15.22 -12.53
CA ILE A 123 6.97 13.88 -12.74
C ILE A 123 6.47 13.71 -14.18
N ILE A 124 5.68 14.68 -14.67
CA ILE A 124 5.15 14.65 -16.04
C ILE A 124 6.27 14.75 -17.07
N LYS A 125 7.22 15.67 -16.88
CA LYS A 125 8.39 15.84 -17.75
C LYS A 125 9.24 14.56 -17.87
N GLN A 126 9.36 13.81 -16.77
CA GLN A 126 10.04 12.51 -16.77
C GLN A 126 9.18 11.40 -17.40
N GLY A 127 7.94 11.66 -17.80
CA GLY A 127 7.02 10.68 -18.38
C GLY A 127 6.63 9.60 -17.37
N LEU A 128 6.55 9.97 -16.08
CA LEU A 128 5.89 9.19 -15.05
C LEU A 128 4.46 9.68 -14.84
N THR A 129 3.64 8.85 -14.23
CA THR A 129 2.26 9.19 -13.88
C THR A 129 2.18 9.62 -12.42
N SER A 130 1.56 10.78 -12.14
CA SER A 130 1.06 11.10 -10.80
C SER A 130 -0.28 10.40 -10.64
N THR A 131 -0.35 9.38 -9.79
CA THR A 131 -1.53 8.53 -9.66
C THR A 131 -2.49 8.99 -8.57
N ALA A 132 -2.00 9.74 -7.57
CA ALA A 132 -2.81 10.41 -6.56
C ALA A 132 -2.07 11.59 -5.94
N ILE A 133 -2.82 12.57 -5.45
CA ILE A 133 -2.37 13.63 -4.53
C ILE A 133 -3.32 13.57 -3.33
N HIS A 134 -2.78 13.42 -2.13
CA HIS A 134 -3.57 13.17 -0.94
C HIS A 134 -2.86 13.62 0.33
N ASN A 135 -3.55 13.57 1.45
CA ASN A 135 -3.01 13.86 2.78
C ASN A 135 -2.93 12.58 3.62
N HIS A 136 -1.89 12.46 4.46
CA HIS A 136 -1.84 11.45 5.53
C HIS A 136 -2.44 11.97 6.83
N PHE A 137 -2.51 13.30 6.98
CA PHE A 137 -2.96 13.95 8.19
C PHE A 137 -3.91 15.10 7.88
N VAL A 138 -4.79 15.41 8.83
CA VAL A 138 -5.58 16.63 8.87
C VAL A 138 -4.93 17.63 9.81
N ARG A 139 -5.13 18.93 9.59
CA ARG A 139 -4.64 20.01 10.47
C ARG A 139 -3.12 20.00 10.72
N ASN A 140 -2.36 19.42 9.81
CA ASN A 140 -0.90 19.38 9.91
C ASN A 140 -0.29 20.77 9.68
N THR A 141 0.71 21.11 10.49
CA THR A 141 1.46 22.36 10.37
C THR A 141 2.96 22.04 10.44
N PRO A 142 3.77 22.45 9.41
CA PRO A 142 3.35 23.03 8.13
C PRO A 142 2.43 22.08 7.34
N ASN A 143 1.69 22.64 6.37
CA ASN A 143 0.86 21.83 5.50
C ASN A 143 1.73 21.02 4.56
N ILE A 144 1.56 19.70 4.58
CA ILE A 144 2.24 18.74 3.71
C ILE A 144 1.21 17.84 3.05
N MET A 145 1.53 17.40 1.85
CA MET A 145 0.76 16.46 1.05
C MET A 145 1.66 15.32 0.58
N TYR A 146 1.05 14.34 -0.02
CA TYR A 146 1.72 13.15 -0.55
C TYR A 146 1.30 12.95 -1.98
N MET A 147 2.23 12.51 -2.81
CA MET A 147 1.97 12.29 -4.23
C MET A 147 2.42 10.90 -4.65
N HIS A 148 1.46 10.04 -5.00
CA HIS A 148 1.78 8.75 -5.59
C HIS A 148 2.26 8.91 -7.02
N ILE A 149 3.29 8.13 -7.36
CA ILE A 149 3.87 8.06 -8.69
C ILE A 149 3.92 6.61 -9.17
N GLY A 150 3.81 6.44 -10.49
CA GLY A 150 3.94 5.15 -11.15
C GLY A 150 4.58 5.25 -12.53
N GLY A 151 5.17 4.15 -12.98
CA GLY A 151 5.72 4.02 -14.32
C GLY A 151 6.52 2.75 -14.50
N SER A 152 6.90 2.43 -15.74
CA SER A 152 7.73 1.25 -16.02
C SER A 152 8.67 1.51 -17.19
N GLY A 153 9.76 0.73 -17.26
CA GLY A 153 10.76 0.82 -18.31
C GLY A 153 12.11 0.26 -17.87
N ASN A 154 13.17 0.60 -18.62
CA ASN A 154 14.53 0.21 -18.27
C ASN A 154 14.88 0.62 -16.84
N THR A 155 15.50 -0.26 -16.06
CA THR A 155 15.80 -0.04 -14.63
C THR A 155 16.62 1.21 -14.35
N GLU A 156 17.70 1.44 -15.12
CA GLU A 156 18.54 2.64 -14.92
C GLU A 156 17.78 3.92 -15.27
N LEU A 157 16.99 3.89 -16.34
CA LEU A 157 16.16 5.03 -16.73
C LEU A 157 15.13 5.34 -15.64
N MET A 158 14.49 4.33 -15.04
CA MET A 158 13.56 4.52 -13.92
C MET A 158 14.27 5.10 -12.70
N ALA A 159 15.49 4.66 -12.39
CA ALA A 159 16.32 5.24 -11.32
C ALA A 159 16.69 6.70 -11.58
N GLN A 160 17.03 7.07 -12.84
CA GLN A 160 17.31 8.45 -13.24
C GLN A 160 16.07 9.35 -13.08
N LYS A 161 14.90 8.87 -13.50
CA LYS A 161 13.62 9.58 -13.32
C LYS A 161 13.29 9.78 -11.84
N ALA A 162 13.45 8.74 -11.02
CA ALA A 162 13.28 8.82 -9.58
C ALA A 162 14.23 9.88 -8.97
N LYS A 163 15.50 9.85 -9.37
CA LYS A 163 16.47 10.87 -8.91
C LYS A 163 16.06 12.28 -9.31
N ALA A 164 15.62 12.51 -10.53
CA ALA A 164 15.20 13.84 -11.00
C ALA A 164 14.03 14.41 -10.16
N ILE A 165 13.09 13.57 -9.75
CA ILE A 165 11.99 13.96 -8.85
C ILE A 165 12.53 14.33 -7.47
N LEU A 166 13.42 13.50 -6.89
CA LEU A 166 14.02 13.76 -5.59
C LEU A 166 14.89 15.02 -5.59
N ASP A 167 15.65 15.24 -6.68
CA ASP A 167 16.43 16.47 -6.87
C ASP A 167 15.52 17.70 -6.93
N LYS A 168 14.35 17.60 -7.58
CA LYS A 168 13.37 18.69 -7.64
C LYS A 168 12.80 19.01 -6.26
N VAL A 169 12.46 17.99 -5.46
CA VAL A 169 12.04 18.19 -4.06
C VAL A 169 13.14 18.92 -3.26
N ASN A 170 14.39 18.50 -3.40
CA ASN A 170 15.49 19.16 -2.72
C ASN A 170 15.72 20.60 -3.18
N GLU A 171 15.57 20.87 -4.47
CA GLU A 171 15.67 22.22 -5.05
C GLU A 171 14.62 23.16 -4.49
N THR A 172 13.35 22.73 -4.47
CA THR A 172 12.23 23.56 -4.00
C THR A 172 12.26 23.81 -2.50
N ARG A 173 12.80 22.85 -1.71
CA ARG A 173 12.96 23.01 -0.26
C ARG A 173 14.14 23.85 0.18
N ASN A 174 15.07 24.18 -0.72
CA ASN A 174 16.13 25.11 -0.41
C ASN A 174 15.55 26.52 -0.20
N GLY A 175 15.50 26.96 1.06
CA GLY A 175 14.91 28.23 1.43
C GLY A 175 13.42 28.16 1.82
N ASP A 176 12.80 26.98 1.83
CA ASP A 176 11.42 26.80 2.29
C ASP A 176 11.34 27.06 3.82
N PRO A 177 10.47 27.98 4.28
CA PRO A 177 10.28 28.24 5.70
C PRO A 177 9.68 27.07 6.49
N SER A 178 9.08 26.07 5.82
CA SER A 178 8.64 24.83 6.46
C SER A 178 9.78 23.88 6.81
N LYS A 179 10.98 24.15 6.31
CA LYS A 179 12.20 23.39 6.61
C LYS A 179 12.64 23.67 8.03
N GLY A 180 12.39 22.70 8.91
CA GLY A 180 12.84 22.75 10.30
C GLY A 180 14.31 22.33 10.45
N THR A 181 14.82 22.40 11.67
CA THR A 181 16.06 21.73 12.04
C THR A 181 15.81 20.23 12.05
N ALA A 182 16.64 19.49 11.33
CA ALA A 182 16.52 18.02 11.25
C ALA A 182 16.43 17.41 12.66
N SER A 183 15.28 16.82 12.96
CA SER A 183 15.03 16.17 14.24
C SER A 183 14.83 14.69 14.04
N ASN A 184 15.81 13.93 14.53
CA ASN A 184 15.79 12.48 14.53
C ASN A 184 15.43 11.93 15.93
N GLU A 185 14.82 12.76 16.76
CA GLU A 185 14.43 12.43 18.13
C GLU A 185 13.25 11.47 18.16
N ALA A 186 13.28 10.57 19.16
CA ALA A 186 12.15 9.71 19.43
C ALA A 186 10.98 10.52 19.99
N VAL A 187 9.76 10.11 19.67
CA VAL A 187 8.54 10.64 20.31
C VAL A 187 8.25 9.89 21.61
N GLU A 188 7.54 10.54 22.51
CA GLU A 188 7.08 9.90 23.75
C GLU A 188 6.11 8.75 23.41
N ASN A 189 6.32 7.61 24.08
CA ASN A 189 5.43 6.47 23.96
C ASN A 189 5.46 5.64 25.24
N THR A 190 4.35 5.66 25.98
CA THR A 190 4.13 4.85 27.18
C THR A 190 2.92 3.93 27.00
N LEU A 191 2.52 3.65 25.76
CA LEU A 191 1.38 2.80 25.43
C LEU A 191 1.59 1.37 25.93
N ASP A 192 0.52 0.75 26.43
CA ASP A 192 0.50 -0.70 26.66
C ASP A 192 0.43 -1.44 25.32
N THR A 193 1.63 -1.70 24.76
CA THR A 193 1.76 -2.35 23.46
C THR A 193 1.24 -3.79 23.46
N LYS A 194 1.28 -4.49 24.60
CA LYS A 194 0.70 -5.83 24.72
C LYS A 194 -0.80 -5.79 24.59
N LYS A 195 -1.42 -4.82 25.23
CA LYS A 195 -2.87 -4.62 25.17
C LYS A 195 -3.33 -4.25 23.77
N LEU A 196 -2.56 -3.40 23.06
CA LEU A 196 -2.83 -3.07 21.67
C LEU A 196 -2.72 -4.32 20.77
N ASP A 197 -1.69 -5.15 20.95
CA ASP A 197 -1.53 -6.41 20.20
C ASP A 197 -2.70 -7.36 20.43
N GLU A 198 -3.16 -7.51 21.70
CA GLU A 198 -4.31 -8.34 22.04
C GLU A 198 -5.60 -7.87 21.33
N ILE A 199 -5.85 -6.56 21.33
CA ILE A 199 -7.06 -6.00 20.73
C ILE A 199 -7.00 -6.09 19.22
N LEU A 200 -5.88 -5.71 18.61
CA LEU A 200 -5.74 -5.68 17.16
C LEU A 200 -5.52 -7.07 16.54
N GLY A 201 -4.99 -8.03 17.32
CA GLY A 201 -4.73 -9.40 16.85
C GLY A 201 -3.48 -9.52 15.98
N TYR A 202 -2.58 -8.55 16.03
CA TYR A 202 -1.33 -8.50 15.26
C TYR A 202 -0.15 -8.13 16.16
N LYS A 203 1.05 -8.27 15.63
CA LYS A 203 2.29 -7.78 16.24
C LYS A 203 2.79 -6.58 15.47
N ALA A 204 3.33 -5.61 16.20
CA ALA A 204 3.90 -4.41 15.62
C ALA A 204 5.38 -4.26 15.94
N GLU A 205 6.03 -3.34 15.27
CA GLU A 205 7.43 -3.00 15.47
C GLU A 205 7.56 -1.62 16.12
N MET A 206 8.51 -1.49 17.07
CA MET A 206 8.83 -0.22 17.71
C MET A 206 9.96 0.48 16.96
N SER A 207 9.74 1.72 16.57
CA SER A 207 10.76 2.56 15.97
C SER A 207 10.66 3.99 16.47
N LYS A 208 11.69 4.48 17.17
CA LYS A 208 11.79 5.87 17.69
C LYS A 208 10.55 6.34 18.48
N GLY A 209 9.99 5.46 19.30
CA GLY A 209 8.80 5.75 20.07
C GLY A 209 7.48 5.60 19.30
N VAL A 210 7.52 5.17 18.04
CA VAL A 210 6.32 4.81 17.28
C VAL A 210 6.15 3.30 17.25
N TYR A 211 4.97 2.83 17.61
CA TYR A 211 4.58 1.41 17.55
C TYR A 211 3.72 1.19 16.31
N LYS A 212 4.25 0.48 15.29
CA LYS A 212 3.64 0.39 13.95
C LYS A 212 3.30 -1.04 13.56
N TYR A 213 2.03 -1.26 13.25
CA TYR A 213 1.50 -2.45 12.61
C TYR A 213 1.60 -2.33 11.10
N THR A 214 1.95 -3.43 10.43
CA THR A 214 1.87 -3.57 8.97
C THR A 214 1.15 -4.88 8.67
N ILE A 215 -0.01 -4.78 8.04
CA ILE A 215 -0.94 -5.90 7.84
C ILE A 215 -1.13 -6.09 6.34
N GLY A 216 -0.61 -7.20 5.82
CA GLY A 216 -0.77 -7.55 4.39
C GLY A 216 -2.16 -8.06 4.06
N ARG A 217 -2.45 -8.15 2.75
CA ARG A 217 -3.70 -8.67 2.16
C ARG A 217 -3.42 -9.95 1.36
N PRO A 218 -3.10 -11.09 2.04
CA PRO A 218 -2.78 -12.34 1.34
C PRO A 218 -4.00 -12.96 0.61
N ASP A 219 -5.19 -12.49 0.94
CA ASP A 219 -6.46 -12.86 0.31
C ASP A 219 -6.65 -12.25 -1.09
N VAL A 220 -5.86 -11.21 -1.44
CA VAL A 220 -5.96 -10.49 -2.71
C VAL A 220 -4.66 -10.63 -3.50
N LYS A 221 -4.76 -11.07 -4.76
CA LYS A 221 -3.66 -11.09 -5.72
C LYS A 221 -3.73 -9.83 -6.57
N LEU A 222 -3.00 -8.80 -6.15
CA LEU A 222 -2.98 -7.50 -6.83
C LEU A 222 -1.93 -7.47 -7.93
N THR A 223 -2.28 -6.87 -9.06
CA THR A 223 -1.35 -6.56 -10.15
C THR A 223 -1.55 -5.12 -10.63
N GLU A 224 -0.47 -4.48 -11.08
CA GLU A 224 -0.49 -3.21 -11.84
C GLU A 224 0.14 -3.46 -13.21
N HIS A 225 -0.60 -3.20 -14.29
CA HIS A 225 -0.19 -3.57 -15.66
C HIS A 225 0.24 -5.06 -15.79
N GLY A 226 -0.37 -5.94 -14.99
CA GLY A 226 -0.03 -7.37 -14.95
C GLY A 226 1.22 -7.71 -14.13
N VAL A 227 1.92 -6.74 -13.55
CA VAL A 227 3.05 -6.94 -12.62
C VAL A 227 2.50 -7.12 -11.21
N PRO A 228 2.86 -8.18 -10.46
CA PRO A 228 2.40 -8.37 -9.10
C PRO A 228 2.82 -7.23 -8.17
N VAL A 229 1.91 -6.79 -7.31
CA VAL A 229 2.15 -5.76 -6.29
C VAL A 229 2.10 -6.41 -4.91
N SER A 230 3.23 -6.36 -4.21
CA SER A 230 3.39 -6.96 -2.88
C SER A 230 3.14 -5.95 -1.75
N SER A 231 3.06 -6.45 -0.51
CA SER A 231 3.03 -5.58 0.68
C SER A 231 4.27 -4.68 0.78
N PHE A 232 5.40 -5.08 0.24
CA PHE A 232 6.62 -4.27 0.23
C PHE A 232 6.50 -3.05 -0.67
N LEU A 233 5.66 -3.13 -1.72
CA LEU A 233 5.33 -2.01 -2.63
C LEU A 233 4.22 -1.09 -2.09
N GLY A 234 3.80 -1.26 -0.84
CA GLY A 234 2.74 -0.42 -0.24
C GLY A 234 1.34 -1.06 -0.25
N PHE A 235 1.19 -2.29 -0.77
CA PHE A 235 -0.08 -3.02 -0.70
C PHE A 235 -0.28 -3.66 0.67
N ASN A 236 -0.54 -2.82 1.68
CA ASN A 236 -0.77 -3.24 3.05
C ASN A 236 -1.60 -2.20 3.81
N THR A 237 -2.34 -2.65 4.82
CA THR A 237 -2.90 -1.78 5.85
C THR A 237 -1.82 -1.52 6.90
N TRP A 238 -1.69 -0.30 7.39
CA TRP A 238 -0.79 0.02 8.48
C TRP A 238 -1.43 0.94 9.52
N ALA A 239 -0.96 0.83 10.76
CA ALA A 239 -1.37 1.68 11.88
C ALA A 239 -0.16 2.03 12.74
N ALA A 240 0.16 3.32 12.86
CA ALA A 240 1.28 3.85 13.64
C ALA A 240 0.79 4.64 14.85
N TRP A 241 1.35 4.32 16.02
CA TRP A 241 0.87 4.77 17.32
C TRP A 241 1.96 5.47 18.10
N GLN A 242 1.60 6.57 18.80
CA GLN A 242 2.43 7.26 19.80
C GLN A 242 1.58 7.82 20.93
N GLY A 243 2.21 8.22 22.03
CA GLY A 243 1.57 8.88 23.17
C GLY A 243 1.40 7.99 24.39
N THR A 244 0.33 8.22 25.15
CA THR A 244 0.03 7.51 26.40
C THR A 244 -1.27 6.72 26.32
N PRO A 245 -1.59 5.82 27.26
CA PRO A 245 -2.85 5.10 27.27
C PRO A 245 -4.09 6.01 27.26
N GLU A 246 -4.03 7.16 27.91
CA GLU A 246 -5.13 8.13 28.05
C GLU A 246 -5.22 9.05 26.83
N LYS A 247 -4.06 9.38 26.23
CA LYS A 247 -3.96 10.31 25.09
C LYS A 247 -2.98 9.76 24.06
N ALA A 248 -3.46 8.84 23.23
CA ALA A 248 -2.74 8.30 22.09
C ALA A 248 -3.09 9.06 20.80
N ALA A 249 -2.16 9.07 19.86
CA ALA A 249 -2.41 9.37 18.46
C ALA A 249 -2.19 8.12 17.61
N VAL A 250 -3.07 7.89 16.64
CA VAL A 250 -2.94 6.85 15.63
C VAL A 250 -3.15 7.43 14.24
N ALA A 251 -2.22 7.12 13.35
CA ALA A 251 -2.32 7.37 11.92
C ALA A 251 -2.19 6.05 11.16
N GLY A 252 -2.80 5.97 9.99
CA GLY A 252 -2.67 4.76 9.20
C GLY A 252 -3.27 4.86 7.82
N ASP A 253 -3.25 3.71 7.15
CA ASP A 253 -3.83 3.52 5.83
C ASP A 253 -4.52 2.17 5.77
N PHE A 254 -5.74 2.12 5.28
CA PHE A 254 -6.46 0.88 4.98
C PHE A 254 -6.35 0.55 3.51
N THR A 255 -6.03 -0.70 3.20
CA THR A 255 -6.13 -1.26 1.84
C THR A 255 -7.44 -2.04 1.71
N MET A 256 -8.28 -1.66 0.74
CA MET A 256 -9.66 -2.14 0.64
C MET A 256 -10.03 -2.54 -0.79
N LEU A 257 -10.81 -3.60 -0.92
CA LEU A 257 -11.62 -3.85 -2.10
C LEU A 257 -12.83 -2.88 -2.13
N GLU A 258 -13.45 -2.71 -3.28
CA GLU A 258 -14.59 -1.80 -3.49
C GLU A 258 -15.72 -2.00 -2.46
N ASN A 259 -16.07 -3.26 -2.20
CA ASN A 259 -17.15 -3.62 -1.26
C ASN A 259 -16.76 -3.45 0.22
N GLU A 260 -15.50 -3.21 0.54
CA GLU A 260 -14.99 -3.01 1.90
C GLU A 260 -14.95 -1.51 2.28
N VAL A 261 -15.00 -0.60 1.30
CA VAL A 261 -14.82 0.85 1.52
C VAL A 261 -15.87 1.39 2.48
N GLU A 262 -17.16 1.23 2.17
CA GLU A 262 -18.23 1.79 3.01
C GLU A 262 -18.29 1.17 4.42
N PRO A 263 -18.16 -0.16 4.61
CA PRO A 263 -18.08 -0.76 5.94
C PRO A 263 -16.90 -0.27 6.78
N VAL A 264 -15.71 -0.12 6.20
CA VAL A 264 -14.53 0.41 6.90
C VAL A 264 -14.73 1.86 7.29
N LEU A 265 -15.21 2.71 6.37
CA LEU A 265 -15.56 4.11 6.65
C LEU A 265 -16.53 4.23 7.82
N LYS A 266 -17.62 3.46 7.81
CA LYS A 266 -18.61 3.46 8.90
C LYS A 266 -18.01 3.07 10.25
N ALA A 267 -17.17 2.05 10.27
CA ALA A 267 -16.52 1.57 11.50
C ALA A 267 -15.59 2.63 12.09
N LEU A 268 -14.75 3.28 11.27
CA LEU A 268 -13.82 4.33 11.70
C LEU A 268 -14.58 5.55 12.24
N ILE A 269 -15.51 6.10 11.47
CA ILE A 269 -16.24 7.33 11.81
C ILE A 269 -17.11 7.12 13.06
N SER A 270 -17.82 5.99 13.15
CA SER A 270 -18.66 5.67 14.33
C SER A 270 -17.85 5.52 15.62
N GLY A 271 -16.57 5.12 15.52
CA GLY A 271 -15.65 5.02 16.65
C GLY A 271 -14.88 6.30 16.97
N GLY A 272 -15.10 7.37 16.18
CA GLY A 272 -14.48 8.70 16.40
C GLY A 272 -13.08 8.83 15.81
N ILE A 273 -12.72 7.99 14.81
CA ILE A 273 -11.51 8.13 14.01
C ILE A 273 -11.86 8.91 12.74
N GLU A 274 -11.11 9.95 12.46
CA GLU A 274 -11.31 10.79 11.29
C GLU A 274 -10.75 10.14 10.03
N VAL A 275 -11.51 10.15 8.95
CA VAL A 275 -11.04 9.79 7.63
C VAL A 275 -10.37 11.01 7.00
N VAL A 276 -9.13 10.83 6.54
CA VAL A 276 -8.30 11.92 6.00
C VAL A 276 -8.37 11.97 4.49
N ALA A 277 -8.20 10.82 3.84
CA ALA A 277 -8.23 10.71 2.40
C ALA A 277 -8.72 9.32 1.98
N LEU A 278 -9.55 9.26 0.95
CA LEU A 278 -9.86 8.05 0.19
C LEU A 278 -9.23 8.22 -1.18
N HIS A 279 -8.32 7.34 -1.55
CA HIS A 279 -7.48 7.52 -2.74
C HIS A 279 -7.05 6.17 -3.34
N ASN A 280 -6.33 6.22 -4.45
CA ASN A 280 -5.70 5.08 -5.09
C ASN A 280 -4.18 5.25 -5.08
N HIS A 281 -3.42 4.15 -5.09
CA HIS A 281 -1.96 4.19 -5.30
C HIS A 281 -1.60 4.02 -6.79
N MET A 282 -2.47 3.38 -7.54
CA MET A 282 -2.31 2.96 -8.94
C MET A 282 -3.55 3.32 -9.74
N VAL A 283 -3.49 3.19 -11.07
CA VAL A 283 -4.65 3.48 -11.94
C VAL A 283 -5.01 2.34 -12.90
N HIS A 284 -4.15 1.32 -13.01
CA HIS A 284 -4.35 0.16 -13.90
C HIS A 284 -4.29 -1.16 -13.15
N GLU A 285 -4.57 -1.12 -11.85
CA GLU A 285 -4.53 -2.28 -10.97
C GLU A 285 -5.73 -3.21 -11.16
N HIS A 286 -5.49 -4.49 -10.88
CA HIS A 286 -6.53 -5.50 -10.86
C HIS A 286 -6.30 -6.50 -9.71
N PRO A 287 -7.32 -6.75 -8.86
CA PRO A 287 -8.61 -6.04 -8.79
C PRO A 287 -8.46 -4.57 -8.42
N ARG A 288 -9.52 -3.78 -8.60
CA ARG A 288 -9.55 -2.39 -8.15
C ARG A 288 -9.39 -2.33 -6.63
N ILE A 289 -8.43 -1.51 -6.17
CA ILE A 289 -8.11 -1.31 -4.75
C ILE A 289 -8.26 0.17 -4.40
N PHE A 290 -8.76 0.42 -3.20
CA PHE A 290 -8.86 1.73 -2.58
C PHE A 290 -7.99 1.77 -1.33
N PHE A 291 -7.42 2.94 -1.05
CA PHE A 291 -6.64 3.22 0.13
C PHE A 291 -7.29 4.34 0.91
N LEU A 292 -7.18 4.28 2.25
CA LEU A 292 -7.86 5.24 3.11
C LEU A 292 -6.97 5.62 4.28
N HIS A 293 -6.49 6.88 4.26
CA HIS A 293 -5.80 7.45 5.40
C HIS A 293 -6.77 7.89 6.49
N TYR A 294 -6.35 7.68 7.72
CA TYR A 294 -7.11 8.04 8.90
C TYR A 294 -6.22 8.63 10.01
N TRP A 295 -6.84 9.42 10.85
CA TRP A 295 -6.23 10.03 12.02
C TRP A 295 -7.17 9.92 13.23
N GLY A 296 -6.63 9.52 14.38
CA GLY A 296 -7.39 9.43 15.62
C GLY A 296 -6.58 9.87 16.83
N VAL A 297 -7.20 10.65 17.72
CA VAL A 297 -6.62 11.06 19.01
C VAL A 297 -7.59 10.71 20.12
N GLY A 298 -7.09 10.06 21.19
CA GLY A 298 -7.89 9.73 22.36
C GLY A 298 -7.34 8.56 23.17
N ASN A 299 -8.22 7.91 23.94
CA ASN A 299 -7.86 6.72 24.71
C ASN A 299 -7.42 5.58 23.78
N ALA A 300 -6.23 5.02 24.03
CA ALA A 300 -5.60 4.04 23.17
C ALA A 300 -6.44 2.77 22.95
N GLU A 301 -7.06 2.22 24.01
CA GLU A 301 -7.91 1.03 23.87
C GLU A 301 -9.17 1.29 23.05
N LYS A 302 -9.79 2.46 23.23
CA LYS A 302 -10.97 2.84 22.46
C LYS A 302 -10.62 2.94 20.99
N LEU A 303 -9.54 3.61 20.64
CA LEU A 303 -9.04 3.72 19.27
C LEU A 303 -8.70 2.33 18.69
N ALA A 304 -8.03 1.46 19.45
CA ALA A 304 -7.68 0.12 19.03
C ALA A 304 -8.91 -0.75 18.75
N LYS A 305 -9.95 -0.68 19.60
CA LYS A 305 -11.22 -1.39 19.38
C LYS A 305 -11.94 -0.90 18.12
N THR A 306 -11.89 0.41 17.86
CA THR A 306 -12.42 1.00 16.62
C THR A 306 -11.67 0.48 15.40
N LEU A 307 -10.33 0.48 15.44
CA LEU A 307 -9.51 -0.06 14.34
C LEU A 307 -9.74 -1.56 14.14
N ARG A 308 -9.88 -2.34 15.23
CA ARG A 308 -10.21 -3.77 15.12
C ARG A 308 -11.55 -3.97 14.40
N SER A 309 -12.58 -3.18 14.78
CA SER A 309 -13.87 -3.21 14.11
C SER A 309 -13.78 -2.88 12.61
N ALA A 310 -12.92 -1.94 12.24
CA ALA A 310 -12.67 -1.60 10.84
C ALA A 310 -11.88 -2.71 10.10
N LEU A 311 -10.84 -3.28 10.72
CA LEU A 311 -10.10 -4.43 10.19
C LEU A 311 -11.01 -5.65 9.95
N ASP A 312 -12.01 -5.86 10.82
CA ASP A 312 -12.99 -6.94 10.67
C ASP A 312 -13.91 -6.75 9.44
N GLN A 313 -13.90 -5.59 8.82
CA GLN A 313 -14.63 -5.36 7.56
C GLN A 313 -13.82 -5.73 6.32
N THR A 314 -12.51 -5.98 6.45
CA THR A 314 -11.64 -6.38 5.35
C THR A 314 -11.42 -7.89 5.30
N GLY A 315 -11.20 -8.45 4.12
CA GLY A 315 -10.89 -9.89 3.95
C GLY A 315 -12.07 -10.85 4.16
N LYS A 316 -13.28 -10.35 4.31
CA LYS A 316 -14.48 -11.20 4.35
C LYS A 316 -14.75 -11.75 2.96
N GLN A 317 -14.69 -13.07 2.79
CA GLN A 317 -15.23 -13.70 1.59
C GLN A 317 -16.71 -13.40 1.52
N GLN A 318 -17.16 -12.71 0.46
CA GLN A 318 -18.59 -12.57 0.18
C GLN A 318 -19.16 -13.97 -0.07
N ASN A 319 -20.08 -14.40 0.79
CA ASN A 319 -20.96 -15.50 0.46
C ASN A 319 -21.73 -15.08 -0.80
N LYS A 320 -21.54 -15.81 -1.92
CA LYS A 320 -22.15 -15.54 -3.24
C LYS A 320 -23.69 -15.64 -3.28
N HIS A 321 -24.40 -15.35 -2.19
CA HIS A 321 -25.85 -15.58 -2.08
C HIS A 321 -26.72 -14.32 -1.98
N GLU A 322 -26.13 -13.11 -2.00
CA GLU A 322 -26.94 -11.87 -1.87
C GLU A 322 -27.04 -11.00 -3.14
N MET A 323 -26.64 -11.50 -4.31
CA MET A 323 -26.92 -10.82 -5.58
C MET A 323 -28.04 -11.53 -6.35
N LYS A 324 -29.23 -11.61 -5.75
CA LYS A 324 -30.50 -11.84 -6.43
C LYS A 324 -31.55 -10.94 -5.79
N MET A 325 -31.57 -9.71 -6.17
CA MET A 325 -32.76 -8.85 -6.22
C MET A 325 -32.65 -7.94 -7.44
#